data_77cf5a7871480f766515b315439fd549
#
_entry.id   77cf5a7871480f766515b315439fd549
#
_cell.length_a   1.000
_cell.length_b   1.000
_cell.length_c   1.000
_cell.angle_alpha   90.00
_cell.angle_beta   90.00
_cell.angle_gamma   90.00
#
_symmetry.space_group_name_H-M   'P 1'
#
loop_
_entity.id
_entity.type
_entity.pdbx_description
1 polymer ?
#
loop_
_entity_poly.entity_id
_entity_poly.type
_entity_poly.pdbx_seq_one_letter_code
_entity_poly.pdbx_strand_id
1 'polypeptide(L)'
;MIYTEIDVKRLLSERRKNTTFQTEKERTLIRIPFEIHVEETELTRRFASRPFVPSVMAERNLRCEEILTIQAMGLKKRLAHAHAKSAVVGISGGLDSTLALLVSAKAFDALGMD
;
A
#
# COMPACT_ATOMS: atom_id res chain seq x y z
N MET A 1 4.23 -20.91 29.12
CA MET A 1 3.98 -19.48 29.34
C MET A 1 4.44 -18.76 28.10
N ILE A 2 3.60 -17.92 27.51
CA ILE A 2 3.92 -17.19 26.26
C ILE A 2 3.95 -15.70 26.59
N TYR A 3 5.04 -15.02 26.23
CA TYR A 3 5.18 -13.58 26.34
C TYR A 3 5.10 -12.98 24.93
N THR A 4 4.39 -11.85 24.78
CA THR A 4 4.30 -11.13 23.51
C THR A 4 4.20 -9.63 23.73
N GLU A 5 4.66 -8.86 22.79
CA GLU A 5 4.51 -7.41 22.74
C GLU A 5 3.27 -7.03 21.94
N ILE A 6 2.45 -6.15 22.50
CA ILE A 6 1.24 -5.68 21.86
C ILE A 6 1.29 -4.17 21.74
N ASP A 7 1.14 -3.65 20.50
CA ASP A 7 1.01 -2.22 20.24
C ASP A 7 -0.45 -1.77 20.43
N VAL A 8 -0.75 -1.30 21.61
CA VAL A 8 -2.10 -0.86 21.99
C VAL A 8 -2.57 0.31 21.11
N LYS A 9 -1.69 1.26 20.76
CA LYS A 9 -2.06 2.41 19.92
C LYS A 9 -2.41 1.97 18.50
N ARG A 10 -1.69 1.00 17.94
CA ARG A 10 -2.00 0.42 16.65
C ARG A 10 -3.34 -0.30 16.64
N LEU A 11 -3.59 -1.13 17.66
CA LEU A 11 -4.88 -1.81 17.82
C LEU A 11 -6.04 -0.80 17.93
N LEU A 12 -5.86 0.28 18.68
CA LEU A 12 -6.86 1.33 18.79
C LEU A 12 -7.12 2.03 17.46
N SER A 13 -6.06 2.30 16.68
CA SER A 13 -6.17 2.89 15.35
C SER A 13 -6.93 2.00 14.39
N GLU A 14 -6.58 0.71 14.32
CA GLU A 14 -7.27 -0.26 13.47
C GLU A 14 -8.75 -0.44 13.87
N ARG A 15 -9.02 -0.45 15.17
CA ARG A 15 -10.38 -0.54 15.69
C ARG A 15 -11.25 0.65 15.31
N ARG A 16 -10.67 1.87 15.31
CA ARG A 16 -11.37 3.09 14.87
C ARG A 16 -11.69 3.10 13.38
N LYS A 17 -10.87 2.46 12.56
CA LYS A 17 -11.11 2.33 11.12
C LYS A 17 -12.20 1.31 10.79
N ASN A 18 -12.44 0.37 11.68
CA ASN A 18 -13.43 -0.68 11.48
C ASN A 18 -14.83 -0.17 11.83
N THR A 19 -15.61 0.17 10.82
CA THR A 19 -16.98 0.69 10.97
C THR A 19 -18.01 -0.38 11.29
N THR A 20 -17.68 -1.65 11.14
CA THR A 20 -18.59 -2.77 11.43
C THR A 20 -18.54 -3.20 12.90
N PHE A 21 -17.56 -2.71 13.65
CA PHE A 21 -17.41 -3.01 15.06
C PHE A 21 -18.35 -2.15 15.90
N GLN A 22 -19.45 -2.74 16.34
CA GLN A 22 -20.39 -2.07 17.25
C GLN A 22 -20.11 -2.50 18.69
N THR A 23 -20.00 -1.54 19.58
CA THR A 23 -19.97 -1.79 21.02
C THR A 23 -21.40 -1.82 21.55
N GLU A 24 -21.85 -2.98 22.03
CA GLU A 24 -23.09 -3.06 22.79
C GLU A 24 -22.99 -2.16 24.03
N LYS A 25 -23.97 -1.29 24.20
CA LYS A 25 -23.92 -0.22 25.21
C LYS A 25 -24.07 -0.68 26.65
N GLU A 26 -24.55 -1.89 26.92
CA GLU A 26 -24.88 -2.34 28.27
C GLU A 26 -24.41 -3.76 28.54
N ARG A 27 -23.14 -3.90 28.88
CA ARG A 27 -22.67 -5.07 29.60
C ARG A 27 -22.24 -4.65 30.99
N THR A 28 -22.71 -5.36 32.01
CA THR A 28 -22.18 -5.25 33.38
C THR A 28 -20.75 -5.79 33.34
N LEU A 29 -19.77 -4.89 33.26
CA LEU A 29 -18.37 -5.25 33.22
C LEU A 29 -17.78 -5.15 34.63
N ILE A 30 -17.03 -6.17 35.03
CA ILE A 30 -16.20 -6.11 36.22
C ILE A 30 -14.99 -5.23 35.88
N ARG A 31 -14.86 -4.10 36.54
CA ARG A 31 -13.71 -3.19 36.37
C ARG A 31 -12.63 -3.58 37.37
N ILE A 32 -11.49 -3.98 36.86
CA ILE A 32 -10.29 -4.24 37.65
C ILE A 32 -9.38 -3.03 37.41
N PRO A 33 -9.20 -2.13 38.36
CA PRO A 33 -8.28 -1.00 38.24
C PRO A 33 -6.84 -1.56 38.28
N PHE A 34 -5.99 -1.07 37.40
CA PHE A 34 -4.57 -1.32 37.41
C PHE A 34 -3.82 -0.09 36.89
N GLU A 35 -2.61 0.09 37.34
CA GLU A 35 -1.73 1.15 36.86
C GLU A 35 -0.63 0.52 36.03
N ILE A 36 -0.34 1.15 34.87
CA ILE A 36 0.80 0.79 34.04
C ILE A 36 1.78 1.97 34.10
N HIS A 37 2.96 1.69 34.63
CA HIS A 37 4.04 2.66 34.54
C HIS A 37 4.58 2.64 33.10
N VAL A 38 4.65 3.82 32.48
CA VAL A 38 5.26 3.98 31.16
C VAL A 38 6.76 4.14 31.39
N GLU A 39 7.49 3.07 31.08
CA GLU A 39 8.95 3.04 31.14
C GLU A 39 9.52 3.04 29.73
N GLU A 40 10.72 3.59 29.58
CA GLU A 40 11.46 3.45 28.34
C GLU A 40 11.78 1.96 28.12
N THR A 41 11.20 1.39 27.08
CA THR A 41 11.25 -0.05 26.84
C THR A 41 11.93 -0.31 25.50
N GLU A 42 12.92 -1.19 25.51
CA GLU A 42 13.54 -1.67 24.29
C GLU A 42 12.55 -2.55 23.51
N LEU A 43 12.33 -2.18 22.23
CA LEU A 43 11.43 -2.95 21.36
C LEU A 43 12.14 -4.19 20.82
N THR A 44 11.63 -5.36 21.14
CA THR A 44 12.19 -6.64 20.68
C THR A 44 11.71 -7.02 19.28
N ARG A 45 10.57 -6.46 18.83
CA ARG A 45 10.06 -6.69 17.50
C ARG A 45 10.74 -5.80 16.46
N ARG A 46 10.92 -6.36 15.27
CA ARG A 46 11.52 -5.67 14.14
C ARG A 46 10.48 -4.87 13.36
N PHE A 47 10.79 -3.61 13.08
CA PHE A 47 10.02 -2.76 12.17
C PHE A 47 10.76 -2.64 10.85
N ALA A 48 10.04 -2.81 9.74
CA ALA A 48 10.61 -2.55 8.43
C ALA A 48 10.79 -1.05 8.23
N SER A 49 12.01 -0.60 7.93
CA SER A 49 12.31 0.81 7.63
C SER A 49 11.63 1.29 6.35
N ARG A 50 11.30 0.38 5.45
CA ARG A 50 10.62 0.64 4.17
C ARG A 50 9.42 -0.30 4.03
N PRO A 51 8.29 -0.04 4.73
CA PRO A 51 7.18 -0.98 4.80
C PRO A 51 6.48 -1.22 3.47
N PHE A 52 6.64 -0.31 2.51
CA PHE A 52 6.00 -0.41 1.18
C PHE A 52 6.89 -1.03 0.11
N VAL A 53 8.18 -1.25 0.42
CA VAL A 53 9.15 -1.80 -0.53
C VAL A 53 9.58 -3.17 -0.04
N PRO A 54 9.28 -4.26 -0.78
CA PRO A 54 9.75 -5.59 -0.41
C PRO A 54 11.27 -5.62 -0.28
N SER A 55 11.76 -6.25 0.77
CA SER A 55 13.21 -6.41 1.02
C SER A 55 13.84 -7.43 0.08
N VAL A 56 13.07 -8.45 -0.33
CA VAL A 56 13.49 -9.50 -1.25
C VAL A 56 13.40 -8.99 -2.68
N MET A 57 14.49 -9.08 -3.42
CA MET A 57 14.57 -8.56 -4.79
C MET A 57 13.53 -9.20 -5.73
N ALA A 58 13.32 -10.51 -5.63
CA ALA A 58 12.35 -11.22 -6.46
C ALA A 58 10.91 -10.70 -6.24
N GLU A 59 10.50 -10.52 -4.98
CA GLU A 59 9.19 -9.97 -4.64
C GLU A 59 9.04 -8.51 -5.10
N ARG A 60 10.12 -7.72 -4.97
CA ARG A 60 10.13 -6.33 -5.42
C ARG A 60 9.97 -6.24 -6.93
N ASN A 61 10.69 -7.07 -7.69
CA ASN A 61 10.60 -7.10 -9.15
C ASN A 61 9.19 -7.50 -9.60
N LEU A 62 8.62 -8.54 -9.00
CA LEU A 62 7.25 -8.97 -9.27
C LEU A 62 6.26 -7.84 -9.02
N ARG A 63 6.35 -7.16 -7.86
CA ARG A 63 5.47 -6.04 -7.52
C ARG A 63 5.64 -4.86 -8.46
N CYS A 64 6.86 -4.52 -8.87
CA CYS A 64 7.10 -3.46 -9.85
C CYS A 64 6.46 -3.78 -11.21
N GLU A 65 6.57 -5.04 -11.67
CA GLU A 65 5.95 -5.49 -12.90
C GLU A 65 4.41 -5.46 -12.82
N GLU A 66 3.84 -5.87 -11.69
CA GLU A 66 2.39 -5.76 -11.45
C GLU A 66 1.90 -4.31 -11.51
N ILE A 67 2.59 -3.40 -10.81
CA ILE A 67 2.24 -1.97 -10.80
C ILE A 67 2.29 -1.39 -12.20
N LEU A 68 3.37 -1.65 -12.94
CA LEU A 68 3.54 -1.17 -14.30
C LEU A 68 2.46 -1.74 -15.23
N THR A 69 2.12 -3.00 -15.07
CA THR A 69 1.07 -3.66 -15.85
C THR A 69 -0.31 -3.09 -15.56
N ILE A 70 -0.66 -2.86 -14.30
CA ILE A 70 -1.93 -2.27 -13.91
C ILE A 70 -2.08 -0.88 -14.54
N GLN A 71 -1.05 -0.04 -14.47
CA GLN A 71 -1.06 1.30 -15.06
C GLN A 71 -1.20 1.23 -16.59
N ALA A 72 -0.41 0.37 -17.26
CA ALA A 72 -0.46 0.21 -18.70
C ALA A 72 -1.82 -0.31 -19.18
N MET A 73 -2.42 -1.28 -18.49
CA MET A 73 -3.75 -1.79 -18.84
C MET A 73 -4.85 -0.75 -18.63
N GLY A 74 -4.75 0.07 -17.57
CA GLY A 74 -5.64 1.21 -17.36
C GLY A 74 -5.56 2.21 -18.48
N LEU A 75 -4.35 2.59 -18.90
CA LEU A 75 -4.12 3.52 -20.02
C LEU A 75 -4.58 2.91 -21.35
N LYS A 76 -4.24 1.65 -21.62
CA LYS A 76 -4.71 0.90 -22.79
C LYS A 76 -6.22 1.01 -22.96
N LYS A 77 -6.97 0.78 -21.88
CA LYS A 77 -8.44 0.89 -21.92
C LYS A 77 -8.91 2.29 -22.30
N ARG A 78 -8.25 3.32 -21.79
CA ARG A 78 -8.59 4.72 -22.09
C ARG A 78 -8.26 5.09 -23.53
N LEU A 79 -7.08 4.70 -24.02
CA LEU A 79 -6.67 4.93 -25.41
C LEU A 79 -7.62 4.24 -26.40
N ALA A 80 -7.95 2.97 -26.14
CA ALA A 80 -8.90 2.23 -26.97
C ALA A 80 -10.29 2.90 -26.99
N HIS A 81 -10.80 3.31 -25.83
CA HIS A 81 -12.10 3.99 -25.74
C HIS A 81 -12.12 5.34 -26.45
N ALA A 82 -11.03 6.11 -26.35
CA ALA A 82 -10.89 7.40 -27.01
C ALA A 82 -10.54 7.29 -28.49
N HIS A 83 -10.32 6.08 -29.02
CA HIS A 83 -9.80 5.85 -30.39
C HIS A 83 -8.51 6.63 -30.68
N ALA A 84 -7.69 6.83 -29.64
CA ALA A 84 -6.44 7.58 -29.73
C ALA A 84 -5.40 6.79 -30.52
N LYS A 85 -4.78 7.46 -31.48
CA LYS A 85 -3.72 6.87 -32.33
C LYS A 85 -2.31 7.25 -31.88
N SER A 86 -2.21 8.21 -30.97
CA SER A 86 -0.93 8.68 -30.45
C SER A 86 -1.11 9.27 -29.06
N ALA A 87 -0.02 9.35 -28.32
CA ALA A 87 0.06 10.05 -27.04
C ALA A 87 1.30 10.96 -27.04
N VAL A 88 1.16 12.12 -26.42
CA VAL A 88 2.30 13.05 -26.26
C VAL A 88 2.63 13.15 -24.79
N VAL A 89 3.88 12.86 -24.45
CA VAL A 89 4.38 12.92 -23.09
C VAL A 89 5.48 13.97 -22.98
N GLY A 90 5.28 14.98 -22.15
CA GLY A 90 6.31 15.97 -21.81
C GLY A 90 7.32 15.38 -20.83
N ILE A 91 8.56 15.14 -21.27
CA ILE A 91 9.60 14.56 -20.45
C ILE A 91 10.46 15.66 -19.84
N SER A 92 10.39 15.79 -18.51
CA SER A 92 11.20 16.74 -17.74
C SER A 92 12.57 16.17 -17.31
N GLY A 93 12.83 14.87 -17.57
CA GLY A 93 14.00 14.17 -17.07
C GLY A 93 13.82 13.58 -15.66
N GLY A 94 12.68 13.82 -15.01
CA GLY A 94 12.34 13.23 -13.70
C GLY A 94 11.76 11.82 -13.80
N LEU A 95 11.71 11.12 -12.67
CA LEU A 95 11.20 9.75 -12.57
C LEU A 95 9.74 9.64 -13.03
N ASP A 96 8.89 10.59 -12.67
CA ASP A 96 7.46 10.55 -12.98
C ASP A 96 7.20 10.59 -14.49
N SER A 97 7.87 11.51 -15.19
CA SER A 97 7.73 11.62 -16.67
C SER A 97 8.33 10.42 -17.39
N THR A 98 9.43 9.86 -16.87
CA THR A 98 10.01 8.63 -17.41
C THR A 98 9.07 7.44 -17.20
N LEU A 99 8.46 7.31 -16.03
CA LEU A 99 7.47 6.27 -15.77
C LEU A 99 6.25 6.42 -16.68
N ALA A 100 5.76 7.64 -16.87
CA ALA A 100 4.65 7.92 -17.79
C ALA A 100 4.96 7.48 -19.23
N LEU A 101 6.20 7.69 -19.70
CA LEU A 101 6.65 7.22 -20.99
C LEU A 101 6.64 5.69 -21.10
N LEU A 102 7.22 5.00 -20.09
CA LEU A 102 7.26 3.53 -20.05
C LEU A 102 5.86 2.90 -20.00
N VAL A 103 4.96 3.48 -19.20
CA VAL A 103 3.55 3.07 -19.14
C VAL A 103 2.86 3.27 -20.48
N SER A 104 3.14 4.39 -21.16
CA SER A 104 2.55 4.68 -22.48
C SER A 104 3.04 3.70 -23.54
N ALA A 105 4.34 3.46 -23.63
CA ALA A 105 4.91 2.48 -24.54
C ALA A 105 4.29 1.08 -24.31
N LYS A 106 4.28 0.60 -23.07
CA LYS A 106 3.67 -0.70 -22.74
C LYS A 106 2.18 -0.77 -23.06
N ALA A 107 1.46 0.34 -22.96
CA ALA A 107 0.04 0.40 -23.31
C ALA A 107 -0.17 0.32 -24.84
N PHE A 108 0.65 0.99 -25.63
CA PHE A 108 0.61 0.92 -27.09
C PHE A 108 1.03 -0.46 -27.61
N ASP A 109 2.10 -1.05 -27.07
CA ASP A 109 2.48 -2.44 -27.35
C ASP A 109 1.30 -3.42 -27.11
N ALA A 110 0.63 -3.26 -25.98
CA ALA A 110 -0.53 -4.08 -25.63
C ALA A 110 -1.75 -3.83 -26.53
N LEU A 111 -1.82 -2.70 -27.25
CA LEU A 111 -2.82 -2.41 -28.28
C LEU A 111 -2.43 -2.97 -29.65
N GLY A 112 -1.19 -3.41 -29.83
CA GLY A 112 -0.65 -3.79 -31.14
C GLY A 112 -0.46 -2.58 -32.05
N MET A 113 -0.13 -1.44 -31.49
CA MET A 113 0.12 -0.17 -32.19
C MET A 113 1.60 0.18 -32.04
N ASP A 114 2.28 0.41 -33.14
CA ASP A 114 3.67 0.87 -33.19
C ASP A 114 3.77 2.39 -32.97
#